data_8a1d1d03f99dae81a696f03cc6bb9056
#
_entry.id   8a1d1d03f99dae81a696f03cc6bb9056
#
_cell.length_a   1.000
_cell.length_b   1.000
_cell.length_c   1.000
_cell.angle_alpha   90.00
_cell.angle_beta   90.00
_cell.angle_gamma   90.00
#
_symmetry.space_group_name_H-M   'P 1'
#
loop_
_entity.id
_entity.type
_entity.pdbx_description
1 polymer ?
#
loop_
_entity_poly.entity_id
_entity_poly.type
_entity_poly.pdbx_seq_one_letter_code
_entity_poly.pdbx_strand_id
1 'polypeptide(L)'
;MNQTKTLSEPSDFAGIRDWVFDLDNTLYPHHVDLFAQIDKNMTAYVSTLLQMEREDARKLQKQYYLEHGTTLQGLMIHHGIDPNDFLEKAHAIDYSALTPQPELAAAIKALPGRKFIFTNGSVKHAQATAGALGILDGFDDIFDIVAADYVPKPAGSTYDKFMSLHRVDTKKAVMFEDLPRNLTVPKALGMKTVLLVPQNLETTIVEWWERTTGEDDHIDYVTDDLAAFLKALV
;
A
#
# COMPACT_ATOMS: atom_id res chain seq x y z
N MET A 1 -7.91 -9.60 -26.59
CA MET A 1 -6.80 -8.63 -26.70
C MET A 1 -7.28 -7.37 -25.99
N ASN A 2 -7.17 -7.33 -24.67
CA ASN A 2 -7.54 -6.13 -23.92
C ASN A 2 -6.32 -5.21 -23.91
N GLN A 3 -6.54 -4.00 -24.41
CA GLN A 3 -5.56 -2.94 -24.39
C GLN A 3 -5.28 -2.61 -22.90
N THR A 4 -4.07 -2.91 -22.45
CA THR A 4 -3.49 -2.25 -21.27
C THR A 4 -3.74 -0.76 -21.46
N LYS A 5 -4.56 -0.16 -20.60
CA LYS A 5 -4.81 1.28 -20.65
C LYS A 5 -3.50 1.98 -20.26
N THR A 6 -2.65 2.16 -21.24
CA THR A 6 -1.40 2.88 -21.13
C THR A 6 -1.72 4.36 -21.11
N LEU A 7 -1.17 5.08 -20.13
CA LEU A 7 -1.12 6.55 -19.99
C LEU A 7 -2.45 7.24 -20.33
N SER A 8 -3.15 7.60 -19.31
CA SER A 8 -4.30 8.48 -19.32
C SER A 8 -3.97 9.82 -19.99
N GLU A 9 -4.96 10.37 -20.68
CA GLU A 9 -4.92 11.82 -20.98
C GLU A 9 -4.89 12.57 -19.65
N PRO A 10 -4.04 13.61 -19.47
CA PRO A 10 -4.04 14.44 -18.25
C PRO A 10 -5.44 14.96 -17.89
N SER A 11 -6.31 15.14 -18.89
CA SER A 11 -7.71 15.49 -18.73
C SER A 11 -8.53 14.53 -17.86
N ASP A 12 -8.16 13.25 -17.79
CA ASP A 12 -8.88 12.25 -16.99
C ASP A 12 -8.75 12.50 -15.48
N PHE A 13 -7.70 13.20 -15.06
CA PHE A 13 -7.46 13.60 -13.67
C PHE A 13 -7.83 15.05 -13.38
N ALA A 14 -8.39 15.75 -14.38
CA ALA A 14 -8.88 17.10 -14.19
C ALA A 14 -9.99 17.12 -13.11
N GLY A 15 -9.78 17.89 -12.06
CA GLY A 15 -10.73 17.97 -10.94
C GLY A 15 -10.47 17.03 -9.77
N ILE A 16 -9.49 16.13 -9.85
CA ILE A 16 -9.00 15.38 -8.67
C ILE A 16 -8.48 16.37 -7.62
N ARG A 17 -8.85 16.10 -6.35
CA ARG A 17 -8.51 16.92 -5.20
C ARG A 17 -7.85 16.13 -4.08
N ASP A 18 -8.10 14.83 -4.02
CA ASP A 18 -7.59 13.94 -3.00
C ASP A 18 -6.82 12.80 -3.67
N TRP A 19 -5.52 12.74 -3.41
CA TRP A 19 -4.57 11.78 -3.95
C TRP A 19 -4.17 10.83 -2.84
N VAL A 20 -4.59 9.58 -2.93
CA VAL A 20 -4.41 8.58 -1.89
C VAL A 20 -3.41 7.55 -2.39
N PHE A 21 -2.35 7.34 -1.64
CA PHE A 21 -1.28 6.41 -1.99
C PHE A 21 -1.16 5.33 -0.92
N ASP A 22 -1.14 4.09 -1.33
CA ASP A 22 -0.54 3.07 -0.49
C ASP A 22 0.96 3.34 -0.33
N LEU A 23 1.61 2.65 0.60
CA LEU A 23 3.02 2.86 0.93
C LEU A 23 3.93 1.80 0.31
N ASP A 24 3.78 0.55 0.80
CA ASP A 24 4.71 -0.54 0.52
C ASP A 24 4.57 -1.01 -0.93
N ASN A 25 5.69 -1.06 -1.66
CA ASN A 25 5.73 -1.37 -3.10
C ASN A 25 4.94 -0.40 -4.01
N THR A 26 4.35 0.66 -3.45
CA THR A 26 3.67 1.73 -4.18
C THR A 26 4.53 3.00 -4.26
N LEU A 27 4.97 3.56 -3.13
CA LEU A 27 5.83 4.74 -3.08
C LEU A 27 7.32 4.42 -3.30
N TYR A 28 7.69 3.17 -3.23
CA TYR A 28 9.00 2.64 -3.61
C TYR A 28 8.84 1.34 -4.39
N PRO A 29 9.75 1.01 -5.32
CA PRO A 29 9.58 -0.15 -6.17
C PRO A 29 9.91 -1.46 -5.46
N HIS A 30 9.28 -2.56 -5.87
CA HIS A 30 9.44 -3.91 -5.32
C HIS A 30 10.90 -4.38 -5.20
N HIS A 31 11.79 -3.96 -6.14
CA HIS A 31 13.18 -4.42 -6.14
C HIS A 31 14.03 -3.88 -4.97
N VAL A 32 13.54 -2.91 -4.22
CA VAL A 32 14.21 -2.42 -2.99
C VAL A 32 14.16 -3.47 -1.87
N ASP A 33 13.24 -4.44 -1.98
CA ASP A 33 13.12 -5.61 -1.09
C ASP A 33 12.90 -5.24 0.40
N LEU A 34 12.35 -4.05 0.64
CA LEU A 34 12.08 -3.57 2.00
C LEU A 34 11.01 -4.44 2.67
N PHE A 35 9.97 -4.79 1.92
CA PHE A 35 8.87 -5.63 2.42
C PHE A 35 9.34 -7.05 2.80
N ALA A 36 10.37 -7.60 2.16
CA ALA A 36 10.91 -8.91 2.53
C ALA A 36 11.52 -8.91 3.93
N GLN A 37 12.08 -7.80 4.40
CA GLN A 37 12.56 -7.68 5.78
C GLN A 37 11.38 -7.73 6.76
N ILE A 38 10.26 -7.04 6.45
CA ILE A 38 9.01 -7.06 7.24
C ILE A 38 8.46 -8.48 7.27
N ASP A 39 8.35 -9.15 6.13
CA ASP A 39 7.85 -10.53 6.00
C ASP A 39 8.68 -11.51 6.86
N LYS A 40 10.01 -11.37 6.83
CA LYS A 40 10.93 -12.16 7.67
C LYS A 40 10.73 -11.91 9.17
N ASN A 41 10.53 -10.65 9.56
CA ASN A 41 10.30 -10.26 10.94
C ASN A 41 8.94 -10.77 11.44
N MET A 42 7.89 -10.68 10.62
CA MET A 42 6.58 -11.26 10.92
C MET A 42 6.68 -12.78 11.13
N THR A 43 7.40 -13.50 10.26
CA THR A 43 7.64 -14.94 10.42
C THR A 43 8.36 -15.24 11.74
N ALA A 44 9.40 -14.45 12.07
CA ALA A 44 10.15 -14.61 13.32
C ALA A 44 9.28 -14.34 14.56
N TYR A 45 8.39 -13.34 14.48
CA TYR A 45 7.43 -13.05 15.53
C TYR A 45 6.50 -14.23 15.79
N VAL A 46 5.88 -14.76 14.74
CA VAL A 46 4.97 -15.93 14.83
C VAL A 46 5.70 -17.15 15.39
N SER A 47 6.90 -17.43 14.90
CA SER A 47 7.74 -18.54 15.38
C SER A 47 8.05 -18.43 16.88
N THR A 48 8.41 -17.24 17.34
CA THR A 48 8.70 -16.97 18.76
C THR A 48 7.45 -17.05 19.62
N LEU A 49 6.36 -16.42 19.19
CA LEU A 49 5.09 -16.39 19.93
C LEU A 49 4.52 -17.77 20.16
N LEU A 50 4.54 -18.61 19.14
CA LEU A 50 3.89 -19.93 19.13
C LEU A 50 4.87 -21.09 19.36
N GLN A 51 6.15 -20.80 19.57
CA GLN A 51 7.22 -21.78 19.77
C GLN A 51 7.24 -22.87 18.69
N MET A 52 7.11 -22.47 17.43
CA MET A 52 7.09 -23.35 16.27
C MET A 52 8.25 -23.09 15.32
N GLU A 53 8.55 -24.07 14.48
CA GLU A 53 9.59 -23.96 13.46
C GLU A 53 9.25 -22.85 12.45
N ARG A 54 10.26 -22.18 11.92
CA ARG A 54 10.09 -21.02 11.02
C ARG A 54 9.26 -21.34 9.77
N GLU A 55 9.39 -22.56 9.24
CA GLU A 55 8.62 -22.97 8.06
C GLU A 55 7.12 -23.01 8.34
N ASP A 56 6.72 -23.57 9.49
CA ASP A 56 5.32 -23.64 9.90
C ASP A 56 4.80 -22.27 10.32
N ALA A 57 5.62 -21.45 10.97
CA ALA A 57 5.32 -20.06 11.27
C ALA A 57 5.02 -19.24 10.00
N ARG A 58 5.80 -19.45 8.92
CA ARG A 58 5.56 -18.79 7.63
C ARG A 58 4.26 -19.25 6.99
N LYS A 59 3.95 -20.54 7.05
CA LYS A 59 2.66 -21.07 6.54
C LYS A 59 1.49 -20.42 7.28
N LEU A 60 1.55 -20.38 8.60
CA LEU A 60 0.52 -19.76 9.44
C LEU A 60 0.40 -18.26 9.19
N GLN A 61 1.51 -17.55 9.07
CA GLN A 61 1.55 -16.14 8.71
C GLN A 61 0.80 -15.87 7.40
N LYS A 62 1.07 -16.65 6.36
CA LYS A 62 0.40 -16.52 5.06
C LYS A 62 -1.07 -16.93 5.11
N GLN A 63 -1.41 -17.95 5.89
CA GLN A 63 -2.80 -18.32 6.14
C GLN A 63 -3.57 -17.16 6.77
N TYR A 64 -3.05 -16.54 7.83
CA TYR A 64 -3.71 -15.40 8.47
C TYR A 64 -3.85 -14.19 7.53
N TYR A 65 -2.84 -13.95 6.71
CA TYR A 65 -2.93 -12.91 5.69
C TYR A 65 -4.08 -13.15 4.70
N LEU A 66 -4.25 -14.40 4.25
CA LEU A 66 -5.33 -14.76 3.32
C LEU A 66 -6.72 -14.74 3.97
N GLU A 67 -6.84 -15.24 5.20
CA GLU A 67 -8.12 -15.37 5.90
C GLU A 67 -8.60 -14.05 6.52
N HIS A 68 -7.68 -13.20 6.98
CA HIS A 68 -7.99 -12.00 7.78
C HIS A 68 -7.49 -10.69 7.16
N GLY A 69 -6.89 -10.73 5.97
CA GLY A 69 -6.36 -9.56 5.29
C GLY A 69 -4.95 -9.15 5.70
N THR A 70 -4.57 -9.38 6.96
CA THR A 70 -3.19 -9.23 7.47
C THR A 70 -2.84 -10.30 8.49
N THR A 71 -1.56 -10.59 8.62
CA THR A 71 -1.03 -11.46 9.70
C THR A 71 -1.39 -10.89 11.08
N LEU A 72 -1.29 -9.58 11.25
CA LEU A 72 -1.65 -8.89 12.49
C LEU A 72 -3.08 -9.20 12.93
N GLN A 73 -4.05 -9.04 12.02
CA GLN A 73 -5.46 -9.27 12.32
C GLN A 73 -5.69 -10.72 12.74
N GLY A 74 -5.10 -11.68 12.04
CA GLY A 74 -5.17 -13.10 12.42
C GLY A 74 -4.60 -13.37 13.82
N LEU A 75 -3.43 -12.81 14.13
CA LEU A 75 -2.80 -12.96 15.44
C LEU A 75 -3.63 -12.31 16.57
N MET A 76 -4.23 -11.16 16.33
CA MET A 76 -5.13 -10.52 17.30
C MET A 76 -6.35 -11.39 17.60
N ILE A 77 -6.99 -11.93 16.55
CA ILE A 77 -8.21 -12.76 16.70
C ILE A 77 -7.91 -14.08 17.41
N HIS A 78 -6.84 -14.77 17.01
CA HIS A 78 -6.59 -16.15 17.46
C HIS A 78 -5.70 -16.22 18.71
N HIS A 79 -4.88 -15.20 18.97
CA HIS A 79 -3.88 -15.24 20.04
C HIS A 79 -3.94 -14.05 20.99
N GLY A 80 -4.78 -13.04 20.73
CA GLY A 80 -4.96 -11.89 21.62
C GLY A 80 -3.70 -11.07 21.86
N ILE A 81 -2.83 -10.95 20.86
CA ILE A 81 -1.57 -10.23 20.99
C ILE A 81 -1.78 -8.72 21.16
N ASP A 82 -0.79 -8.03 21.71
CA ASP A 82 -0.69 -6.58 21.61
C ASP A 82 -0.29 -6.19 20.19
N PRO A 83 -1.16 -5.49 19.42
CA PRO A 83 -0.86 -5.10 18.05
C PRO A 83 0.35 -4.15 17.95
N ASN A 84 0.60 -3.31 18.97
CA ASN A 84 1.72 -2.38 18.96
C ASN A 84 3.07 -3.12 19.08
N ASP A 85 3.14 -4.16 19.92
CA ASP A 85 4.33 -5.02 20.04
C ASP A 85 4.63 -5.72 18.71
N PHE A 86 3.59 -6.22 18.02
CA PHE A 86 3.76 -6.81 16.70
C PHE A 86 4.27 -5.80 15.67
N LEU A 87 3.62 -4.62 15.58
CA LEU A 87 3.98 -3.59 14.61
C LEU A 87 5.41 -3.08 14.82
N GLU A 88 5.82 -2.88 16.08
CA GLU A 88 7.19 -2.46 16.41
C GLU A 88 8.21 -3.50 15.93
N LYS A 89 7.98 -4.78 16.20
CA LYS A 89 8.90 -5.86 15.80
C LYS A 89 8.89 -6.14 14.31
N ALA A 90 7.73 -6.10 13.67
CA ALA A 90 7.61 -6.29 12.21
C ALA A 90 8.35 -5.18 11.44
N HIS A 91 8.24 -3.92 11.89
CA HIS A 91 8.86 -2.76 11.25
C HIS A 91 10.27 -2.42 11.79
N ALA A 92 10.89 -3.29 12.59
CA ALA A 92 12.30 -3.15 12.99
C ALA A 92 13.23 -3.56 11.84
N ILE A 93 13.27 -2.76 10.79
CA ILE A 93 13.97 -3.04 9.52
C ILE A 93 15.03 -1.98 9.22
N ASP A 94 15.91 -2.29 8.29
CA ASP A 94 16.90 -1.34 7.76
C ASP A 94 16.36 -0.59 6.55
N TYR A 95 16.22 0.73 6.68
CA TYR A 95 15.74 1.63 5.63
C TYR A 95 16.87 2.14 4.73
N SER A 96 18.13 1.77 4.96
CA SER A 96 19.30 2.31 4.23
C SER A 96 19.31 1.98 2.74
N ALA A 97 18.54 0.97 2.32
CA ALA A 97 18.34 0.65 0.90
C ALA A 97 17.48 1.70 0.16
N LEU A 98 16.70 2.49 0.89
CA LEU A 98 15.94 3.59 0.31
C LEU A 98 16.85 4.78 0.04
N THR A 99 16.72 5.35 -1.15
CA THR A 99 17.43 6.57 -1.53
C THR A 99 16.43 7.68 -1.86
N PRO A 100 16.79 8.95 -1.60
CA PRO A 100 15.94 10.09 -1.95
C PRO A 100 15.50 10.04 -3.41
N GLN A 101 14.21 10.29 -3.65
CA GLN A 101 13.55 10.28 -4.95
C GLN A 101 13.07 11.70 -5.34
N PRO A 102 13.97 12.60 -5.78
CA PRO A 102 13.64 14.01 -5.97
C PRO A 102 12.61 14.24 -7.09
N GLU A 103 12.58 13.38 -8.11
CA GLU A 103 11.57 13.46 -9.17
C GLU A 103 10.18 13.10 -8.66
N LEU A 104 10.07 12.04 -7.86
CA LEU A 104 8.81 11.65 -7.22
C LEU A 104 8.37 12.73 -6.23
N ALA A 105 9.28 13.26 -5.41
CA ALA A 105 8.99 14.35 -4.49
C ALA A 105 8.42 15.59 -5.19
N ALA A 106 9.06 15.99 -6.29
CA ALA A 106 8.61 17.12 -7.10
C ALA A 106 7.25 16.86 -7.73
N ALA A 107 7.02 15.64 -8.26
CA ALA A 107 5.75 15.26 -8.88
C ALA A 107 4.60 15.25 -7.85
N ILE A 108 4.79 14.62 -6.68
CA ILE A 108 3.79 14.62 -5.60
C ILE A 108 3.46 16.06 -5.17
N LYS A 109 4.48 16.89 -4.98
CA LYS A 109 4.30 18.28 -4.55
C LYS A 109 3.56 19.14 -5.58
N ALA A 110 3.70 18.84 -6.85
CA ALA A 110 3.03 19.57 -7.94
C ALA A 110 1.53 19.21 -8.08
N LEU A 111 1.10 18.06 -7.56
CA LEU A 111 -0.31 17.66 -7.61
C LEU A 111 -1.21 18.67 -6.89
N PRO A 112 -2.35 19.06 -7.49
CA PRO A 112 -3.29 19.97 -6.85
C PRO A 112 -4.07 19.28 -5.72
N GLY A 113 -4.37 20.01 -4.65
CA GLY A 113 -5.19 19.49 -3.54
C GLY A 113 -4.39 18.69 -2.51
N ARG A 114 -5.03 17.72 -1.84
CA ARG A 114 -4.48 17.00 -0.69
C ARG A 114 -3.89 15.65 -1.09
N LYS A 115 -2.86 15.24 -0.39
CA LYS A 115 -2.15 13.98 -0.60
C LYS A 115 -2.10 13.20 0.70
N PHE A 116 -2.46 11.92 0.66
CA PHE A 116 -2.54 11.04 1.81
C PHE A 116 -1.77 9.75 1.57
N ILE A 117 -1.09 9.28 2.60
CA ILE A 117 -0.64 7.88 2.65
C ILE A 117 -1.72 7.07 3.36
N PHE A 118 -2.16 5.97 2.76
CA PHE A 118 -3.14 5.04 3.34
C PHE A 118 -2.57 3.62 3.33
N THR A 119 -2.03 3.19 4.47
CA THR A 119 -1.26 1.95 4.60
C THR A 119 -1.83 0.98 5.63
N ASN A 120 -1.62 -0.33 5.42
CA ASN A 120 -1.80 -1.38 6.43
C ASN A 120 -0.60 -1.49 7.39
N GLY A 121 0.46 -0.71 7.16
CA GLY A 121 1.59 -0.55 8.08
C GLY A 121 1.31 0.46 9.20
N SER A 122 2.31 0.71 10.05
CA SER A 122 2.23 1.72 11.12
C SER A 122 2.67 3.10 10.63
N VAL A 123 2.18 4.16 11.29
CA VAL A 123 2.58 5.54 11.00
C VAL A 123 4.11 5.72 11.14
N LYS A 124 4.76 5.06 12.09
CA LYS A 124 6.23 5.12 12.25
C LYS A 124 6.95 4.55 11.03
N HIS A 125 6.49 3.41 10.52
CA HIS A 125 7.01 2.82 9.30
C HIS A 125 6.82 3.74 8.10
N ALA A 126 5.62 4.31 7.94
CA ALA A 126 5.31 5.22 6.85
C ALA A 126 6.18 6.50 6.90
N GLN A 127 6.37 7.08 8.06
CA GLN A 127 7.23 8.24 8.26
C GLN A 127 8.71 7.94 7.96
N ALA A 128 9.22 6.78 8.42
CA ALA A 128 10.59 6.37 8.15
C ALA A 128 10.82 6.13 6.64
N THR A 129 9.90 5.43 5.98
CA THR A 129 9.94 5.15 4.55
C THR A 129 9.85 6.43 3.73
N ALA A 130 8.82 7.25 3.93
CA ALA A 130 8.62 8.49 3.20
C ALA A 130 9.73 9.52 3.49
N GLY A 131 10.27 9.53 4.71
CA GLY A 131 11.41 10.35 5.09
C GLY A 131 12.69 9.96 4.36
N ALA A 132 13.00 8.65 4.30
CA ALA A 132 14.16 8.14 3.56
C ALA A 132 14.07 8.41 2.05
N LEU A 133 12.87 8.36 1.48
CA LEU A 133 12.60 8.74 0.09
C LEU A 133 12.61 10.26 -0.15
N GLY A 134 12.59 11.08 0.91
CA GLY A 134 12.54 12.54 0.81
C GLY A 134 11.19 13.07 0.30
N ILE A 135 10.10 12.33 0.49
CA ILE A 135 8.76 12.67 -0.01
C ILE A 135 7.76 13.02 1.12
N LEU A 136 8.15 12.84 2.39
CA LEU A 136 7.23 12.98 3.54
C LEU A 136 6.51 14.33 3.57
N ASP A 137 7.23 15.42 3.32
CA ASP A 137 6.69 16.78 3.33
C ASP A 137 5.68 17.06 2.17
N GLY A 138 5.53 16.12 1.26
CA GLY A 138 4.55 16.18 0.17
C GLY A 138 3.15 15.72 0.58
N PHE A 139 2.99 15.11 1.76
CA PHE A 139 1.72 14.53 2.23
C PHE A 139 1.08 15.36 3.34
N ASP A 140 -0.23 15.47 3.28
CA ASP A 140 -1.04 16.19 4.26
C ASP A 140 -1.31 15.35 5.52
N ASP A 141 -1.45 14.01 5.37
CA ASP A 141 -1.64 13.09 6.50
C ASP A 141 -1.29 11.64 6.12
N ILE A 142 -1.15 10.80 7.16
CA ILE A 142 -0.92 9.36 7.06
C ILE A 142 -2.04 8.65 7.82
N PHE A 143 -2.85 7.87 7.11
CA PHE A 143 -3.85 6.98 7.68
C PHE A 143 -3.29 5.56 7.72
N ASP A 144 -2.96 5.12 8.92
CA ASP A 144 -2.28 3.84 9.18
C ASP A 144 -3.25 2.78 9.74
N ILE A 145 -2.73 1.58 9.98
CA ILE A 145 -3.53 0.47 10.52
C ILE A 145 -4.09 0.78 11.92
N VAL A 146 -3.42 1.62 12.71
CA VAL A 146 -3.90 2.01 14.05
C VAL A 146 -5.09 2.98 13.91
N ALA A 147 -5.00 3.97 13.03
CA ALA A 147 -6.10 4.85 12.69
C ALA A 147 -7.31 4.09 12.13
N ALA A 148 -7.08 2.94 11.49
CA ALA A 148 -8.10 2.02 10.99
C ALA A 148 -8.67 1.06 12.05
N ASP A 149 -8.37 1.23 13.35
CA ASP A 149 -8.74 0.30 14.42
C ASP A 149 -8.27 -1.13 14.17
N TYR A 150 -7.12 -1.29 13.53
CA TYR A 150 -6.48 -2.55 13.12
C TYR A 150 -7.29 -3.35 12.09
N VAL A 151 -8.30 -2.76 11.46
CA VAL A 151 -9.05 -3.38 10.36
C VAL A 151 -8.34 -3.04 9.05
N PRO A 152 -7.75 -4.04 8.34
CA PRO A 152 -6.92 -3.75 7.17
C PRO A 152 -7.73 -3.48 5.90
N LYS A 153 -7.10 -2.85 4.90
CA LYS A 153 -7.53 -2.95 3.51
C LYS A 153 -7.54 -4.43 3.10
N PRO A 154 -8.54 -4.91 2.31
CA PRO A 154 -9.58 -4.17 1.61
C PRO A 154 -10.93 -4.07 2.36
N ALA A 155 -10.99 -4.14 3.68
CA ALA A 155 -12.26 -4.05 4.40
C ALA A 155 -12.96 -2.70 4.15
N GLY A 156 -14.23 -2.72 3.74
CA GLY A 156 -14.99 -1.51 3.39
C GLY A 156 -15.05 -0.49 4.53
N SER A 157 -15.20 -0.95 5.80
CA SER A 157 -15.23 -0.09 6.97
C SER A 157 -13.96 0.75 7.16
N THR A 158 -12.81 0.26 6.71
CA THR A 158 -11.53 0.98 6.77
C THR A 158 -11.53 2.15 5.80
N TYR A 159 -12.05 1.96 4.59
CA TYR A 159 -12.23 3.05 3.62
C TYR A 159 -13.28 4.04 4.08
N ASP A 160 -14.42 3.58 4.62
CA ASP A 160 -15.47 4.46 5.16
C ASP A 160 -14.90 5.36 6.27
N LYS A 161 -14.06 4.79 7.15
CA LYS A 161 -13.41 5.54 8.21
C LYS A 161 -12.44 6.60 7.65
N PHE A 162 -11.59 6.23 6.70
CA PHE A 162 -10.69 7.15 6.01
C PHE A 162 -11.46 8.29 5.33
N MET A 163 -12.48 7.95 4.52
CA MET A 163 -13.29 8.94 3.80
C MET A 163 -14.00 9.91 4.75
N SER A 164 -14.54 9.39 5.86
CA SER A 164 -15.23 10.20 6.86
C SER A 164 -14.25 11.14 7.60
N LEU A 165 -13.11 10.62 8.05
CA LEU A 165 -12.10 11.38 8.80
C LEU A 165 -11.57 12.55 7.98
N HIS A 166 -11.22 12.30 6.72
CA HIS A 166 -10.61 13.29 5.84
C HIS A 166 -11.64 14.03 4.97
N ARG A 167 -12.96 13.71 5.06
CA ARG A 167 -14.03 14.30 4.25
C ARG A 167 -13.70 14.24 2.76
N VAL A 168 -13.33 13.05 2.28
CA VAL A 168 -12.94 12.82 0.89
C VAL A 168 -14.18 12.75 0.02
N ASP A 169 -14.21 13.53 -1.07
CA ASP A 169 -15.17 13.36 -2.16
C ASP A 169 -14.62 12.27 -3.12
N THR A 170 -15.18 11.07 -3.01
CA THR A 170 -14.69 9.91 -3.76
C THR A 170 -14.69 10.11 -5.28
N LYS A 171 -15.60 10.96 -5.81
CA LYS A 171 -15.63 11.30 -7.24
C LYS A 171 -14.52 12.25 -7.68
N LYS A 172 -13.81 12.84 -6.71
CA LYS A 172 -12.66 13.72 -6.93
C LYS A 172 -11.39 13.16 -6.29
N ALA A 173 -11.37 11.86 -6.08
CA ALA A 173 -10.25 11.16 -5.46
C ALA A 173 -9.70 10.07 -6.39
N VAL A 174 -8.42 9.78 -6.21
CA VAL A 174 -7.73 8.68 -6.87
C VAL A 174 -6.94 7.88 -5.84
N MET A 175 -6.90 6.55 -6.00
CA MET A 175 -6.09 5.66 -5.18
C MET A 175 -5.04 4.95 -6.02
N PHE A 176 -3.79 4.98 -5.54
CA PHE A 176 -2.62 4.28 -6.06
C PHE A 176 -2.29 3.12 -5.14
N GLU A 177 -2.12 1.92 -5.69
CA GLU A 177 -1.95 0.67 -4.94
C GLU A 177 -1.21 -0.38 -5.78
N ASP A 178 -0.46 -1.27 -5.12
CA ASP A 178 0.21 -2.40 -5.78
C ASP A 178 -0.61 -3.70 -5.73
N LEU A 179 -1.56 -3.81 -4.78
CA LEU A 179 -2.44 -4.98 -4.63
C LEU A 179 -3.80 -4.74 -5.30
N PRO A 180 -4.13 -5.47 -6.38
CA PRO A 180 -5.41 -5.31 -7.10
C PRO A 180 -6.63 -5.34 -6.20
N ARG A 181 -6.66 -6.26 -5.22
CA ARG A 181 -7.79 -6.42 -4.28
C ARG A 181 -8.10 -5.16 -3.48
N ASN A 182 -7.09 -4.35 -3.17
CA ASN A 182 -7.26 -3.12 -2.41
C ASN A 182 -7.86 -1.97 -3.23
N LEU A 183 -7.95 -2.12 -4.55
CA LEU A 183 -8.62 -1.16 -5.44
C LEU A 183 -10.11 -1.44 -5.64
N THR A 184 -10.62 -2.60 -5.20
CA THR A 184 -12.05 -2.96 -5.38
C THR A 184 -12.99 -1.99 -4.68
N VAL A 185 -12.72 -1.67 -3.42
CA VAL A 185 -13.55 -0.75 -2.62
C VAL A 185 -13.46 0.69 -3.13
N PRO A 186 -12.27 1.28 -3.35
CA PRO A 186 -12.15 2.60 -3.97
C PRO A 186 -12.92 2.73 -5.28
N LYS A 187 -12.83 1.73 -6.16
CA LYS A 187 -13.57 1.71 -7.41
C LYS A 187 -15.09 1.70 -7.21
N ALA A 188 -15.57 0.86 -6.30
CA ALA A 188 -17.00 0.79 -5.95
C ALA A 188 -17.53 2.11 -5.36
N LEU A 189 -16.69 2.85 -4.63
CA LEU A 189 -16.99 4.18 -4.11
C LEU A 189 -16.92 5.29 -5.17
N GLY A 190 -16.45 4.99 -6.38
CA GLY A 190 -16.35 5.93 -7.49
C GLY A 190 -15.06 6.72 -7.57
N MET A 191 -14.02 6.30 -6.86
CA MET A 191 -12.66 6.82 -7.02
C MET A 191 -12.06 6.33 -8.35
N LYS A 192 -11.11 7.09 -8.87
CA LYS A 192 -10.18 6.54 -9.86
C LYS A 192 -9.20 5.59 -9.18
N THR A 193 -8.77 4.58 -9.93
CA THR A 193 -7.88 3.54 -9.42
C THR A 193 -6.68 3.36 -10.33
N VAL A 194 -5.49 3.34 -9.73
CA VAL A 194 -4.21 3.16 -10.43
C VAL A 194 -3.45 2.00 -9.77
N LEU A 195 -3.17 0.97 -10.54
CA LEU A 195 -2.37 -0.16 -10.09
C LEU A 195 -0.90 0.07 -10.42
N LEU A 196 -0.05 -0.05 -9.42
CA LEU A 196 1.40 -0.09 -9.56
C LEU A 196 1.84 -1.54 -9.79
N VAL A 197 2.58 -1.79 -10.85
CA VAL A 197 3.11 -3.13 -11.15
C VAL A 197 4.65 -3.10 -11.13
N PRO A 198 5.31 -4.22 -10.83
CA PRO A 198 6.77 -4.29 -10.92
C PRO A 198 7.27 -4.05 -12.34
N GLN A 199 8.36 -3.30 -12.51
CA GLN A 199 9.01 -3.09 -13.81
C GLN A 199 9.52 -4.39 -14.46
N ASN A 200 9.87 -5.39 -13.64
CA ASN A 200 10.37 -6.69 -14.08
C ASN A 200 9.54 -7.81 -13.46
N LEU A 201 8.40 -8.11 -14.05
CA LEU A 201 7.51 -9.19 -13.60
C LEU A 201 8.18 -10.58 -13.59
N GLU A 202 9.15 -10.82 -14.48
CA GLU A 202 9.86 -12.11 -14.59
C GLU A 202 10.80 -12.37 -13.41
N THR A 203 11.32 -11.33 -12.77
CA THR A 203 12.29 -11.44 -11.67
C THR A 203 11.69 -11.12 -10.30
N THR A 204 10.50 -10.56 -10.26
CA THR A 204 9.82 -10.21 -9.01
C THR A 204 9.00 -11.41 -8.53
N ILE A 205 9.28 -11.87 -7.32
CA ILE A 205 8.47 -12.92 -6.68
C ILE A 205 7.17 -12.26 -6.21
N VAL A 206 6.15 -12.34 -7.06
CA VAL A 206 4.79 -11.91 -6.75
C VAL A 206 3.98 -13.17 -6.43
N GLU A 207 3.38 -13.19 -5.27
CA GLU A 207 2.53 -14.31 -4.87
C GLU A 207 1.30 -14.39 -5.81
N TRP A 208 0.79 -15.60 -6.07
CA TRP A 208 -0.27 -15.80 -7.06
C TRP A 208 -1.54 -14.95 -6.82
N TRP A 209 -1.84 -14.64 -5.55
CA TRP A 209 -2.99 -13.81 -5.16
C TRP A 209 -2.76 -12.29 -5.32
N GLU A 210 -1.54 -11.87 -5.60
CA GLU A 210 -1.15 -10.48 -5.88
C GLU A 210 -1.14 -10.19 -7.38
N ARG A 211 -1.32 -11.24 -8.20
CA ARG A 211 -1.30 -11.10 -9.65
C ARG A 211 -2.63 -10.59 -10.17
N THR A 212 -2.59 -9.61 -11.06
CA THR A 212 -3.78 -9.21 -11.83
C THR A 212 -4.06 -10.26 -12.93
N THR A 213 -5.34 -10.51 -13.18
CA THR A 213 -5.79 -11.37 -14.29
C THR A 213 -5.83 -10.61 -15.61
N GLY A 214 -5.64 -9.29 -15.60
CA GLY A 214 -5.71 -8.41 -16.77
C GLY A 214 -7.13 -8.06 -17.21
N GLU A 215 -8.17 -8.58 -16.54
CA GLU A 215 -9.59 -8.29 -16.77
C GLU A 215 -10.26 -7.68 -15.53
N ASP A 216 -9.49 -6.95 -14.73
CA ASP A 216 -9.97 -6.39 -13.47
C ASP A 216 -10.71 -5.07 -13.73
N ASP A 217 -12.04 -5.12 -13.79
CA ASP A 217 -12.90 -3.93 -14.01
C ASP A 217 -12.74 -2.82 -12.96
N HIS A 218 -12.11 -3.15 -11.83
CA HIS A 218 -11.86 -2.23 -10.74
C HIS A 218 -10.52 -1.47 -10.87
N ILE A 219 -9.76 -1.68 -11.96
CA ILE A 219 -8.51 -1.00 -12.26
C ILE A 219 -8.72 -0.08 -13.47
N ASP A 220 -8.58 1.25 -13.27
CA ASP A 220 -8.71 2.22 -14.36
C ASP A 220 -7.40 2.37 -15.14
N TYR A 221 -6.26 2.39 -14.43
CA TYR A 221 -4.93 2.64 -14.99
C TYR A 221 -3.91 1.68 -14.37
N VAL A 222 -2.86 1.41 -15.14
CA VAL A 222 -1.71 0.60 -14.69
C VAL A 222 -0.44 1.35 -15.01
N THR A 223 0.52 1.38 -14.08
CA THR A 223 1.85 1.95 -14.31
C THR A 223 2.91 1.15 -13.55
N ASP A 224 4.12 1.14 -14.07
CA ASP A 224 5.32 0.59 -13.44
C ASP A 224 6.30 1.69 -12.99
N ASP A 225 5.94 2.97 -13.23
CA ASP A 225 6.71 4.15 -12.85
C ASP A 225 5.78 5.24 -12.33
N LEU A 226 5.67 5.33 -10.99
CA LEU A 226 4.82 6.32 -10.34
C LEU A 226 5.28 7.75 -10.63
N ALA A 227 6.59 8.01 -10.61
CA ALA A 227 7.11 9.37 -10.82
C ALA A 227 6.80 9.88 -12.24
N ALA A 228 7.04 9.04 -13.25
CA ALA A 228 6.70 9.36 -14.63
C ALA A 228 5.18 9.53 -14.82
N PHE A 229 4.37 8.67 -14.20
CA PHE A 229 2.91 8.75 -14.26
C PHE A 229 2.42 10.09 -13.69
N LEU A 230 2.83 10.44 -12.46
CA LEU A 230 2.41 11.69 -11.82
C LEU A 230 2.90 12.94 -12.57
N LYS A 231 4.13 12.90 -13.08
CA LYS A 231 4.71 14.00 -13.87
C LYS A 231 3.92 14.28 -15.17
N ALA A 232 3.30 13.25 -15.75
CA ALA A 232 2.47 13.42 -16.94
C ALA A 232 1.09 14.08 -16.64
N LEU A 233 0.71 14.20 -15.34
CA LEU A 233 -0.57 14.77 -14.91
C LEU A 233 -0.50 16.27 -14.54
N VAL A 234 0.73 16.85 -14.46
CA VAL A 234 0.96 18.22 -13.97
C VAL A 234 1.69 19.10 -14.97
#